data_acc93a25fd1aa2e5c8d14fa52a52238b
#
_entry.id   acc93a25fd1aa2e5c8d14fa52a52238b
#
_cell.length_a   1.000
_cell.length_b   1.000
_cell.length_c   1.000
_cell.angle_alpha   90.00
_cell.angle_beta   90.00
_cell.angle_gamma   90.00
#
_symmetry.space_group_name_H-M   'P 1'
#
loop_
_entity.id
_entity.type
_entity.pdbx_description
1 polymer ?
#
loop_
_entity_poly.entity_id
_entity_poly.type
_entity_poly.pdbx_seq_one_letter_code
_entity_poly.pdbx_strand_id
1 'polypeptide(L)'
;MCIRDRISPVLSFTAEEIWQGNNFLLKEADSVFLTTLKSLEDFDSDLSNENWKRLLEIKEEVNQSIEEARTAGVIKGSLDASIELMLNANDFKLVEKFASEIHFFFIVSKCNIFEGEALKVSVVKSSAEKCVRCWHRHESVGSSSTHPELCNRCEQNLDGPGEDRKFA
;
A
#
# COMPACT_ATOMS: atom_id res chain seq x y z
N MET A 1 -17.67 2.92 6.54
CA MET A 1 -17.03 2.55 7.82
C MET A 1 -16.02 3.63 8.18
N CYS A 2 -16.15 4.27 9.31
CA CYS A 2 -15.30 5.38 9.65
C CYS A 2 -14.26 4.98 10.68
N ILE A 3 -12.99 5.34 10.45
CA ILE A 3 -11.88 5.17 11.41
C ILE A 3 -12.23 5.83 12.74
N ARG A 4 -12.86 7.01 12.72
CA ARG A 4 -13.24 7.79 13.89
C ARG A 4 -14.16 7.02 14.86
N ASP A 5 -15.12 6.24 14.35
CA ASP A 5 -16.04 5.46 15.18
C ASP A 5 -15.29 4.39 15.97
N ARG A 6 -14.22 3.85 15.37
CA ARG A 6 -13.41 2.80 15.97
C ARG A 6 -12.36 3.32 16.95
N ILE A 7 -11.87 4.56 16.75
CA ILE A 7 -10.92 5.17 17.68
C ILE A 7 -11.60 5.87 18.85
N SER A 8 -12.91 6.11 18.77
CA SER A 8 -13.66 6.85 19.81
C SER A 8 -13.55 6.26 21.23
N PRO A 9 -13.47 4.94 21.45
CA PRO A 9 -13.27 4.37 22.77
C PRO A 9 -11.89 4.68 23.38
N VAL A 10 -10.89 4.99 22.54
CA VAL A 10 -9.50 5.25 22.96
C VAL A 10 -9.18 6.74 22.94
N LEU A 11 -9.55 7.42 21.85
CA LEU A 11 -9.27 8.85 21.61
C LEU A 11 -10.60 9.63 21.56
N SER A 12 -11.33 9.61 22.67
CA SER A 12 -12.70 10.11 22.78
C SER A 12 -12.86 11.55 22.29
N PHE A 13 -12.07 12.48 22.82
CA PHE A 13 -12.17 13.90 22.47
C PHE A 13 -11.76 14.15 21.00
N THR A 14 -10.69 13.53 20.55
CA THR A 14 -10.23 13.66 19.17
C THR A 14 -11.25 13.10 18.17
N ALA A 15 -11.85 11.97 18.48
CA ALA A 15 -12.89 11.37 17.64
C ALA A 15 -14.14 12.26 17.54
N GLU A 16 -14.56 12.85 18.65
CA GLU A 16 -15.67 13.79 18.68
C GLU A 16 -15.36 15.09 17.94
N GLU A 17 -14.16 15.64 18.11
CA GLU A 17 -13.73 16.83 17.38
C GLU A 17 -13.72 16.60 15.86
N ILE A 18 -13.20 15.46 15.40
CA ILE A 18 -13.26 15.05 13.98
C ILE A 18 -14.71 14.88 13.54
N TRP A 19 -15.56 14.30 14.40
CA TRP A 19 -16.98 14.12 14.09
C TRP A 19 -17.70 15.46 13.89
N GLN A 20 -17.49 16.41 14.78
CA GLN A 20 -18.11 17.73 14.72
C GLN A 20 -17.52 18.60 13.58
N GLY A 21 -16.20 18.53 13.34
CA GLY A 21 -15.52 19.30 12.30
C GLY A 21 -15.81 18.86 10.86
N ASN A 22 -16.39 17.65 10.67
CA ASN A 22 -16.59 17.10 9.34
C ASN A 22 -17.98 17.45 8.78
N ASN A 23 -18.03 18.48 7.93
CA ASN A 23 -19.24 18.96 7.29
C ASN A 23 -19.61 18.19 5.99
N PHE A 24 -18.72 17.33 5.49
CA PHE A 24 -18.88 16.65 4.19
C PHE A 24 -19.55 15.27 4.31
N LEU A 25 -19.63 14.71 5.51
CA LEU A 25 -20.21 13.39 5.72
C LEU A 25 -21.61 13.53 6.34
N LEU A 26 -22.54 12.71 5.86
CA LEU A 26 -23.83 12.54 6.50
C LEU A 26 -23.58 12.09 7.95
N LYS A 27 -23.96 12.94 8.90
CA LYS A 27 -23.91 12.58 10.31
C LYS A 27 -25.12 11.70 10.62
N GLU A 28 -24.85 10.48 11.04
CA GLU A 28 -25.90 9.55 11.49
C GLU A 28 -26.44 9.94 12.88
N ALA A 29 -25.68 10.71 13.64
CA ALA A 29 -26.02 11.18 14.99
C ALA A 29 -25.29 12.50 15.32
N ASP A 30 -25.73 13.21 16.35
CA ASP A 30 -25.14 14.47 16.78
C ASP A 30 -23.74 14.30 17.42
N SER A 31 -23.44 13.10 17.89
CA SER A 31 -22.14 12.74 18.48
C SER A 31 -21.70 11.36 18.04
N VAL A 32 -20.38 11.15 17.92
CA VAL A 32 -19.81 9.83 17.62
C VAL A 32 -20.20 8.79 18.67
N PHE A 33 -20.41 9.20 19.92
CA PHE A 33 -20.78 8.32 21.04
C PHE A 33 -22.25 7.84 21.00
N LEU A 34 -23.07 8.46 20.16
CA LEU A 34 -24.46 8.04 19.92
C LEU A 34 -24.58 7.04 18.76
N THR A 35 -23.47 6.71 18.11
CA THR A 35 -23.42 5.71 17.04
C THR A 35 -23.15 4.31 17.62
N THR A 36 -23.72 3.29 16.98
CA THR A 36 -23.39 1.90 17.29
C THR A 36 -22.27 1.41 16.36
N LEU A 37 -21.32 0.67 16.92
CA LEU A 37 -20.34 -0.03 16.12
C LEU A 37 -21.06 -1.06 15.24
N LYS A 38 -21.02 -0.87 13.93
CA LYS A 38 -21.51 -1.88 12.99
C LYS A 38 -20.63 -3.12 13.09
N SER A 39 -21.24 -4.30 13.16
CA SER A 39 -20.51 -5.55 13.01
C SER A 39 -19.75 -5.52 11.69
N LEU A 40 -18.54 -6.11 11.69
CA LEU A 40 -17.86 -6.37 10.43
C LEU A 40 -18.71 -7.38 9.67
N GLU A 41 -19.12 -7.01 8.46
CA GLU A 41 -19.66 -7.99 7.53
C GLU A 41 -18.57 -9.03 7.24
N ASP A 42 -18.96 -10.28 7.13
CA ASP A 42 -18.05 -11.32 6.67
C ASP A 42 -17.70 -10.98 5.21
N PHE A 43 -16.48 -10.53 5.00
CA PHE A 43 -15.97 -10.32 3.65
C PHE A 43 -15.70 -11.69 3.06
N ASP A 44 -16.46 -12.06 2.05
CA ASP A 44 -16.15 -13.20 1.20
C ASP A 44 -14.88 -12.84 0.42
N SER A 45 -13.76 -13.34 0.90
CA SER A 45 -12.45 -13.08 0.31
C SER A 45 -12.04 -14.30 -0.50
N ASP A 46 -11.75 -14.11 -1.77
CA ASP A 46 -11.13 -15.14 -2.64
C ASP A 46 -9.78 -15.64 -2.12
N LEU A 47 -9.27 -15.02 -1.06
CA LEU A 47 -8.00 -15.33 -0.44
C LEU A 47 -8.22 -16.16 0.83
N SER A 48 -7.88 -17.46 0.77
CA SER A 48 -7.92 -18.33 1.96
C SER A 48 -6.91 -17.86 3.03
N ASN A 49 -7.18 -18.22 4.29
CA ASN A 49 -6.26 -17.95 5.40
C ASN A 49 -4.85 -18.51 5.17
N GLU A 50 -4.73 -19.64 4.46
CA GLU A 50 -3.44 -20.27 4.12
C GLU A 50 -2.70 -19.44 3.09
N ASN A 51 -3.40 -18.98 2.04
CA ASN A 51 -2.83 -18.07 1.04
C ASN A 51 -2.37 -16.74 1.66
N TRP A 52 -3.15 -16.21 2.60
CA TRP A 52 -2.76 -15.01 3.33
C TRP A 52 -1.51 -15.22 4.19
N LYS A 53 -1.44 -16.34 4.91
CA LYS A 53 -0.22 -16.73 5.64
C LYS A 53 0.99 -16.80 4.71
N ARG A 54 0.82 -17.46 3.55
CA ARG A 54 1.92 -17.58 2.58
C ARG A 54 2.38 -16.23 2.06
N LEU A 55 1.48 -15.29 1.78
CA LEU A 55 1.82 -13.92 1.39
C LEU A 55 2.63 -13.19 2.47
N LEU A 56 2.28 -13.39 3.75
CA LEU A 56 3.02 -12.79 4.87
C LEU A 56 4.43 -13.39 4.99
N GLU A 57 4.60 -14.70 4.80
CA GLU A 57 5.93 -15.34 4.77
C GLU A 57 6.81 -14.77 3.65
N ILE A 58 6.25 -14.64 2.43
CA ILE A 58 6.96 -14.00 1.30
C ILE A 58 7.34 -12.56 1.65
N LYS A 59 6.44 -11.83 2.33
CA LYS A 59 6.72 -10.46 2.78
C LYS A 59 7.87 -10.39 3.79
N GLU A 60 7.99 -11.35 4.69
CA GLU A 60 9.09 -11.42 5.65
C GLU A 60 10.44 -11.59 4.93
N GLU A 61 10.54 -12.50 3.95
CA GLU A 61 11.74 -12.67 3.12
C GLU A 61 12.10 -11.41 2.33
N VAL A 62 11.09 -10.73 1.75
CA VAL A 62 11.30 -9.46 1.06
C VAL A 62 11.80 -8.39 2.03
N ASN A 63 11.22 -8.28 3.23
CA ASN A 63 11.64 -7.31 4.24
C ASN A 63 13.07 -7.58 4.71
N GLN A 64 13.44 -8.85 4.90
CA GLN A 64 14.81 -9.21 5.26
C GLN A 64 15.79 -8.76 4.18
N SER A 65 15.51 -9.06 2.91
CA SER A 65 16.35 -8.64 1.78
C SER A 65 16.47 -7.11 1.65
N ILE A 66 15.39 -6.38 1.94
CA ILE A 66 15.39 -4.91 1.96
C ILE A 66 16.29 -4.39 3.09
N GLU A 67 16.24 -4.99 4.29
CA GLU A 67 17.09 -4.60 5.42
C GLU A 67 18.58 -4.92 5.16
N GLU A 68 18.88 -6.03 4.53
CA GLU A 68 20.24 -6.37 4.10
C GLU A 68 20.78 -5.33 3.10
N ALA A 69 19.99 -4.95 2.08
CA ALA A 69 20.34 -3.92 1.12
C ALA A 69 20.50 -2.54 1.76
N ARG A 70 19.70 -2.21 2.77
CA ARG A 70 19.81 -0.97 3.55
C ARG A 70 21.07 -0.96 4.39
N THR A 71 21.39 -2.04 5.05
CA THR A 71 22.61 -2.19 5.87
C THR A 71 23.88 -2.12 5.00
N ALA A 72 23.83 -2.71 3.79
CA ALA A 72 24.88 -2.62 2.79
C ALA A 72 24.99 -1.22 2.13
N GLY A 73 24.09 -0.29 2.42
CA GLY A 73 24.08 1.07 1.88
C GLY A 73 23.62 1.17 0.42
N VAL A 74 23.04 0.11 -0.14
CA VAL A 74 22.51 0.10 -1.52
C VAL A 74 21.29 1.02 -1.64
N ILE A 75 20.44 1.00 -0.65
CA ILE A 75 19.23 1.82 -0.54
C ILE A 75 19.21 2.57 0.79
N LYS A 76 18.48 3.69 0.86
CA LYS A 76 18.28 4.45 2.11
C LYS A 76 16.97 4.08 2.81
N GLY A 77 15.96 3.67 2.06
CA GLY A 77 14.66 3.26 2.57
C GLY A 77 13.97 2.33 1.58
N SER A 78 12.90 1.64 2.02
CA SER A 78 12.17 0.67 1.20
C SER A 78 11.62 1.27 -0.10
N LEU A 79 11.16 2.55 -0.06
CA LEU A 79 10.68 3.25 -1.24
C LEU A 79 11.78 3.69 -2.22
N ASP A 80 13.05 3.49 -1.89
CA ASP A 80 14.16 3.62 -2.86
C ASP A 80 14.37 2.33 -3.66
N ALA A 81 13.77 1.22 -3.20
CA ALA A 81 14.00 -0.10 -3.77
C ALA A 81 13.12 -0.38 -4.99
N SER A 82 13.73 -1.04 -5.96
CA SER A 82 13.08 -1.86 -6.98
C SER A 82 13.45 -3.32 -6.71
N ILE A 83 12.46 -4.21 -6.62
CA ILE A 83 12.71 -5.62 -6.34
C ILE A 83 12.34 -6.51 -7.52
N GLU A 84 13.12 -7.57 -7.68
CA GLU A 84 12.80 -8.69 -8.56
C GLU A 84 12.56 -9.90 -7.67
N LEU A 85 11.38 -10.48 -7.81
CA LEU A 85 10.89 -11.56 -6.97
C LEU A 85 10.72 -12.81 -7.83
N MET A 86 11.59 -13.79 -7.64
CA MET A 86 11.43 -15.12 -8.24
C MET A 86 10.63 -16.00 -7.30
N LEU A 87 9.62 -16.68 -7.83
CA LEU A 87 8.66 -17.47 -7.07
C LEU A 87 8.49 -18.85 -7.71
N ASN A 88 8.28 -19.89 -6.90
CA ASN A 88 7.83 -21.15 -7.45
C ASN A 88 6.44 -21.03 -8.08
N ALA A 89 6.03 -22.00 -8.88
CA ALA A 89 4.79 -21.95 -9.66
C ALA A 89 3.52 -21.69 -8.82
N ASN A 90 3.47 -22.18 -7.58
CA ASN A 90 2.31 -22.00 -6.70
C ASN A 90 2.28 -20.57 -6.13
N ASP A 91 3.40 -20.09 -5.63
CA ASP A 91 3.54 -18.74 -5.09
C ASP A 91 3.38 -17.70 -6.21
N PHE A 92 3.88 -17.98 -7.42
CA PHE A 92 3.72 -17.12 -8.58
C PHE A 92 2.23 -16.90 -8.91
N LYS A 93 1.45 -17.97 -9.02
CA LYS A 93 -0.01 -17.89 -9.26
C LYS A 93 -0.76 -17.13 -8.16
N LEU A 94 -0.29 -17.22 -6.92
CA LEU A 94 -0.85 -16.49 -5.80
C LEU A 94 -0.57 -14.99 -5.92
N VAL A 95 0.69 -14.61 -6.16
CA VAL A 95 1.14 -13.22 -6.20
C VAL A 95 0.75 -12.52 -7.50
N GLU A 96 0.67 -13.24 -8.63
CA GLU A 96 0.29 -12.70 -9.95
C GLU A 96 -1.07 -12.01 -9.92
N LYS A 97 -2.02 -12.51 -9.13
CA LYS A 97 -3.35 -11.88 -8.95
C LYS A 97 -3.24 -10.42 -8.48
N PHE A 98 -2.19 -10.08 -7.76
CA PHE A 98 -1.93 -8.77 -7.18
C PHE A 98 -0.81 -8.00 -7.91
N ALA A 99 -0.32 -8.50 -9.04
CA ALA A 99 0.90 -8.00 -9.70
C ALA A 99 0.89 -6.47 -9.92
N SER A 100 -0.27 -5.89 -10.25
CA SER A 100 -0.41 -4.44 -10.46
C SER A 100 -0.19 -3.61 -9.18
N GLU A 101 -0.49 -4.18 -8.01
CA GLU A 101 -0.49 -3.47 -6.72
C GLU A 101 0.48 -4.09 -5.69
N ILE A 102 1.15 -5.18 -6.03
CA ILE A 102 2.02 -5.93 -5.12
C ILE A 102 3.16 -5.07 -4.54
N HIS A 103 3.60 -4.06 -5.27
CA HIS A 103 4.61 -3.12 -4.78
C HIS A 103 4.12 -2.29 -3.58
N PHE A 104 2.81 -2.05 -3.45
CA PHE A 104 2.25 -1.43 -2.25
C PHE A 104 2.26 -2.37 -1.06
N PHE A 105 1.98 -3.66 -1.29
CA PHE A 105 2.02 -4.67 -0.23
C PHE A 105 3.43 -4.82 0.36
N PHE A 106 4.46 -4.78 -0.48
CA PHE A 106 5.87 -4.83 -0.05
C PHE A 106 6.44 -3.47 0.34
N ILE A 107 5.71 -2.37 0.12
CA ILE A 107 6.14 -0.99 0.41
C ILE A 107 7.44 -0.66 -0.32
N VAL A 108 7.49 -0.95 -1.61
CA VAL A 108 8.61 -0.65 -2.52
C VAL A 108 8.15 0.18 -3.71
N SER A 109 9.07 0.81 -4.44
CA SER A 109 8.69 1.62 -5.61
C SER A 109 8.33 0.79 -6.83
N LYS A 110 8.96 -0.37 -7.00
CA LYS A 110 8.69 -1.31 -8.11
C LYS A 110 8.90 -2.75 -7.65
N CYS A 111 8.03 -3.64 -8.11
CA CYS A 111 8.18 -5.08 -7.90
C CYS A 111 7.89 -5.79 -9.21
N ASN A 112 8.89 -6.51 -9.73
CA ASN A 112 8.74 -7.40 -10.87
C ASN A 112 8.71 -8.83 -10.36
N ILE A 113 7.74 -9.62 -10.78
CA ILE A 113 7.59 -11.02 -10.40
C ILE A 113 7.96 -11.94 -11.56
N PHE A 114 8.66 -13.02 -11.25
CA PHE A 114 9.09 -14.03 -12.21
C PHE A 114 8.83 -15.43 -11.66
N GLU A 115 8.48 -16.35 -12.54
CA GLU A 115 8.39 -17.76 -12.20
C GLU A 115 9.80 -18.37 -12.16
N GLY A 116 10.08 -19.18 -11.14
CA GLY A 116 11.37 -19.83 -10.93
C GLY A 116 11.24 -21.09 -10.08
N GLU A 117 12.35 -21.67 -9.66
CA GLU A 117 12.35 -22.90 -8.87
C GLU A 117 12.12 -22.65 -7.37
N ALA A 118 12.57 -21.51 -6.86
CA ALA A 118 12.52 -21.17 -5.44
C ALA A 118 12.32 -19.67 -5.23
N LEU A 119 11.87 -19.30 -4.02
CA LEU A 119 11.78 -17.92 -3.60
C LEU A 119 13.18 -17.29 -3.57
N LYS A 120 13.37 -16.23 -4.35
CA LYS A 120 14.58 -15.42 -4.37
C LYS A 120 14.22 -13.96 -4.55
N VAL A 121 14.79 -13.12 -3.73
CA VAL A 121 14.58 -11.67 -3.77
C VAL A 121 15.88 -10.99 -4.19
N SER A 122 15.80 -10.14 -5.21
CA SER A 122 16.90 -9.27 -5.62
C SER A 122 16.46 -7.82 -5.40
N VAL A 123 17.27 -7.06 -4.66
CA VAL A 123 16.98 -5.67 -4.31
C VAL A 123 17.99 -4.76 -4.98
N VAL A 124 17.51 -3.81 -5.77
CA VAL A 124 18.32 -2.79 -6.40
C VAL A 124 17.76 -1.40 -6.11
N LYS A 125 18.62 -0.40 -6.12
CA LYS A 125 18.17 0.99 -6.02
C LYS A 125 17.46 1.39 -7.31
N SER A 126 16.24 1.93 -7.18
CA SER A 126 15.50 2.48 -8.32
C SER A 126 16.24 3.66 -8.93
N SER A 127 16.39 3.67 -10.25
CA SER A 127 16.95 4.78 -11.02
C SER A 127 15.94 5.90 -11.32
N ALA A 128 14.66 5.66 -11.10
CA ALA A 128 13.61 6.62 -11.35
C ALA A 128 13.63 7.78 -10.35
N GLU A 129 13.08 8.91 -10.76
CA GLU A 129 12.96 10.10 -9.91
C GLU A 129 11.91 9.88 -8.79
N LYS A 130 12.11 10.59 -7.68
CA LYS A 130 11.26 10.48 -6.51
C LYS A 130 10.08 11.44 -6.59
N CYS A 131 8.88 10.94 -6.46
CA CYS A 131 7.68 11.77 -6.30
C CYS A 131 7.68 12.45 -4.93
N VAL A 132 7.52 13.78 -4.89
CA VAL A 132 7.54 14.57 -3.64
C VAL A 132 6.34 14.31 -2.74
N ARG A 133 5.22 13.80 -3.28
CA ARG A 133 4.00 13.54 -2.53
C ARG A 133 3.96 12.14 -1.93
N CYS A 134 4.14 11.09 -2.73
CA CYS A 134 4.03 9.69 -2.25
C CYS A 134 5.37 9.04 -1.93
N TRP A 135 6.47 9.68 -2.31
CA TRP A 135 7.85 9.26 -2.09
C TRP A 135 8.29 8.00 -2.85
N HIS A 136 7.40 7.39 -3.62
CA HIS A 136 7.79 6.34 -4.56
C HIS A 136 8.66 6.93 -5.67
N ARG A 137 9.56 6.12 -6.17
CA ARG A 137 10.31 6.43 -7.38
C ARG A 137 9.55 5.90 -8.57
N HIS A 138 9.25 6.76 -9.52
CA HIS A 138 8.43 6.38 -10.67
C HIS A 138 8.88 7.10 -11.93
N GLU A 139 8.87 6.37 -13.05
CA GLU A 139 9.32 6.87 -14.36
C GLU A 139 8.47 8.03 -14.89
N SER A 140 7.24 8.17 -14.41
CA SER A 140 6.34 9.28 -14.81
C SER A 140 6.62 10.59 -14.07
N VAL A 141 7.52 10.64 -13.09
CA VAL A 141 7.93 11.91 -12.49
C VAL A 141 8.68 12.72 -13.55
N GLY A 142 8.27 13.97 -13.74
CA GLY A 142 8.80 14.84 -14.79
C GLY A 142 8.02 14.80 -16.12
N SER A 143 7.01 13.93 -16.26
CA SER A 143 6.21 13.85 -17.49
C SER A 143 5.07 14.86 -17.57
N SER A 144 4.58 15.34 -16.42
CA SER A 144 3.52 16.35 -16.37
C SER A 144 4.08 17.76 -16.49
N SER A 145 3.43 18.60 -17.30
CA SER A 145 3.75 20.03 -17.38
C SER A 145 3.17 20.83 -16.22
N THR A 146 2.09 20.34 -15.59
CA THR A 146 1.40 21.00 -14.49
C THR A 146 2.06 20.67 -13.15
N HIS A 147 2.42 19.39 -12.96
CA HIS A 147 3.00 18.86 -11.74
C HIS A 147 4.26 18.03 -12.02
N PRO A 148 5.38 18.65 -12.44
CA PRO A 148 6.58 17.92 -12.86
C PRO A 148 7.24 17.10 -11.73
N GLU A 149 6.99 17.42 -10.48
CA GLU A 149 7.53 16.71 -9.32
C GLU A 149 6.66 15.53 -8.84
N LEU A 150 5.47 15.35 -9.46
CA LEU A 150 4.54 14.29 -9.10
C LEU A 150 4.60 13.11 -10.10
N CYS A 151 4.35 11.92 -9.60
CA CYS A 151 4.04 10.79 -10.46
C CYS A 151 2.58 10.89 -10.96
N ASN A 152 2.28 10.23 -12.07
CA ASN A 152 0.94 10.26 -12.68
C ASN A 152 -0.17 9.83 -11.71
N ARG A 153 0.08 8.85 -10.84
CA ARG A 153 -0.86 8.44 -9.79
C ARG A 153 -1.20 9.59 -8.84
N CYS A 154 -0.19 10.32 -8.37
CA CYS A 154 -0.41 11.47 -7.49
C CYS A 154 -1.10 12.64 -8.19
N GLU A 155 -0.84 12.84 -9.45
CA GLU A 155 -1.52 13.83 -10.28
C GLU A 155 -2.99 13.47 -10.48
N GLN A 156 -3.31 12.20 -10.81
CA GLN A 156 -4.68 11.70 -10.91
C GLN A 156 -5.45 11.83 -9.59
N ASN A 157 -4.79 11.64 -8.44
CA ASN A 157 -5.40 11.81 -7.12
C ASN A 157 -5.56 13.28 -6.71
N LEU A 158 -4.89 14.22 -7.38
CA LEU A 158 -4.98 15.65 -7.09
C LEU A 158 -6.02 16.34 -7.98
N ASP A 159 -5.90 16.16 -9.27
CA ASP A 159 -6.66 16.91 -10.29
C ASP A 159 -7.60 16.01 -11.11
N GLY A 160 -7.48 14.68 -10.97
CA GLY A 160 -8.25 13.69 -11.72
C GLY A 160 -9.34 13.00 -10.89
N PRO A 161 -9.91 11.92 -11.44
CA PRO A 161 -10.95 11.13 -10.76
C PRO A 161 -10.41 10.30 -9.59
N GLY A 162 -9.09 10.31 -9.37
CA GLY A 162 -8.43 9.43 -8.41
C GLY A 162 -7.90 8.14 -9.04
N GLU A 163 -7.08 7.43 -8.28
CA GLU A 163 -6.60 6.11 -8.67
C GLU A 163 -7.68 5.04 -8.43
N ASP A 164 -7.78 4.09 -9.33
CA ASP A 164 -8.60 2.89 -9.17
C ASP A 164 -7.73 1.77 -8.59
N ARG A 165 -8.04 1.36 -7.35
CA ARG A 165 -7.37 0.25 -6.67
C ARG A 165 -8.33 -0.91 -6.49
N LYS A 166 -7.79 -2.13 -6.67
CA LYS A 166 -8.56 -3.36 -6.53
C LYS A 166 -8.31 -4.07 -5.21
N PHE A 167 -7.10 -3.92 -4.64
CA PHE A 167 -6.62 -4.74 -3.52
C PHE A 167 -6.05 -3.93 -2.34
N ALA A 168 -5.83 -2.63 -2.47
CA ALA A 168 -5.23 -1.81 -1.42
C ALA A 168 -6.06 -0.58 -1.07
#